data_0621dbcce057df45377927c26a4a1553
#
_entry.id   0621dbcce057df45377927c26a4a1553
#
_cell.length_a   1.000
_cell.length_b   1.000
_cell.length_c   1.000
_cell.angle_alpha   90.00
_cell.angle_beta   90.00
_cell.angle_gamma   90.00
#
_symmetry.space_group_name_H-M   'P 1'
#
loop_
_entity.id
_entity.type
_entity.pdbx_description
1 polymer ?
#
loop_
_entity_poly.entity_id
_entity_poly.type
_entity_poly.pdbx_seq_one_letter_code
_entity_poly.pdbx_strand_id
1 'polypeptide(L)'
;EWNDFEELVWPALANRIPEFEELKLTGGWAGYYDCNTLDNNAIVGKHPKYENVFIATGFTGRGLMQAPGIGRALTELITTGSYQSIDLSCFAIERVLENTKRTEPYVL
;
A
#
# COMPACT_ATOMS: atom_id res chain seq x y z
N GLU A 1 2.51 18.45 -3.18
CA GLU A 1 2.88 19.89 -3.02
C GLU A 1 2.27 20.44 -1.73
N TRP A 2 2.84 21.51 -1.13
CA TRP A 2 2.32 22.03 0.15
C TRP A 2 0.89 22.58 0.03
N ASN A 3 0.56 23.14 -1.12
CA ASN A 3 -0.76 23.71 -1.40
C ASN A 3 -1.86 22.63 -1.46
N ASP A 4 -1.52 21.38 -1.77
CA ASP A 4 -2.50 20.28 -1.88
C ASP A 4 -3.23 20.05 -0.56
N PHE A 5 -2.56 20.30 0.57
CA PHE A 5 -3.22 20.19 1.87
C PHE A 5 -4.32 21.24 2.03
N GLU A 6 -4.03 22.50 1.73
CA GLU A 6 -4.99 23.59 1.89
C GLU A 6 -6.11 23.56 0.87
N GLU A 7 -5.80 23.18 -0.37
CA GLU A 7 -6.76 23.21 -1.49
C GLU A 7 -7.63 21.95 -1.59
N LEU A 8 -7.10 20.80 -1.22
CA LEU A 8 -7.78 19.50 -1.44
C LEU A 8 -8.09 18.76 -0.13
N VAL A 9 -7.06 18.62 0.73
CA VAL A 9 -7.16 17.75 1.90
C VAL A 9 -7.97 18.40 3.02
N TRP A 10 -7.66 19.64 3.36
CA TRP A 10 -8.34 20.35 4.43
C TRP A 10 -9.83 20.54 4.18
N PRO A 11 -10.31 21.02 3.02
CA PRO A 11 -11.74 21.11 2.75
C PRO A 11 -12.45 19.76 2.85
N ALA A 12 -11.83 18.68 2.38
CA ALA A 12 -12.38 17.34 2.50
C ALA A 12 -12.50 16.86 3.95
N LEU A 13 -11.50 17.16 4.79
CA LEU A 13 -11.53 16.85 6.22
C LEU A 13 -12.59 17.68 6.96
N ALA A 14 -12.68 18.99 6.72
CA ALA A 14 -13.66 19.88 7.33
C ALA A 14 -15.09 19.51 6.93
N ASN A 15 -15.31 19.11 5.69
CA ASN A 15 -16.61 18.60 5.26
C ASN A 15 -17.03 17.32 5.99
N ARG A 16 -16.07 16.50 6.41
CA ARG A 16 -16.32 15.24 7.14
C ARG A 16 -16.45 15.47 8.64
N ILE A 17 -15.66 16.37 9.18
CA ILE A 17 -15.56 16.71 10.60
C ILE A 17 -15.53 18.24 10.69
N PRO A 18 -16.68 18.92 10.92
CA PRO A 18 -16.77 20.38 10.87
C PRO A 18 -15.78 21.11 11.77
N GLU A 19 -15.43 20.54 12.93
CA GLU A 19 -14.46 21.11 13.86
C GLU A 19 -13.06 21.27 13.23
N PHE A 20 -12.77 20.59 12.12
CA PHE A 20 -11.52 20.73 11.40
C PHE A 20 -11.41 22.00 10.57
N GLU A 21 -12.46 22.80 10.47
CA GLU A 21 -12.37 24.17 9.93
C GLU A 21 -11.45 25.07 10.76
N GLU A 22 -11.35 24.79 12.08
CA GLU A 22 -10.53 25.57 13.00
C GLU A 22 -9.06 25.09 13.08
N LEU A 23 -8.66 24.09 12.29
CA LEU A 23 -7.30 23.61 12.27
C LEU A 23 -6.30 24.70 11.88
N LYS A 24 -5.12 24.64 12.48
CA LYS A 24 -4.01 25.50 12.12
C LYS A 24 -2.85 24.64 11.61
N LEU A 25 -2.47 24.85 10.37
CA LEU A 25 -1.28 24.20 9.82
C LEU A 25 -0.04 24.76 10.52
N THR A 26 0.68 23.90 11.24
CA THR A 26 1.89 24.27 12.00
C THR A 26 3.17 23.81 11.34
N GLY A 27 3.10 22.95 10.34
CA GLY A 27 4.24 22.43 9.59
C GLY A 27 3.94 21.13 8.89
N GLY A 28 4.92 20.62 8.20
CA GLY A 28 4.85 19.34 7.51
C GLY A 28 6.24 18.87 7.09
N TRP A 29 6.29 17.65 6.58
CA TRP A 29 7.51 17.05 6.03
C TRP A 29 7.16 16.16 4.85
N ALA A 30 8.14 15.90 4.00
CA ALA A 30 8.04 14.93 2.92
C ALA A 30 8.95 13.72 3.20
N GLY A 31 8.55 12.56 2.72
CA GLY A 31 9.32 11.34 2.78
C GLY A 31 9.26 10.57 1.47
N TYR A 32 10.23 9.72 1.26
CA TYR A 32 10.19 8.77 0.13
C TYR A 32 9.40 7.54 0.52
N TYR A 33 8.70 6.96 -0.43
CA TYR A 33 8.07 5.65 -0.31
C TYR A 33 8.62 4.69 -1.34
N ASP A 34 8.50 3.40 -1.07
CA ASP A 34 8.88 2.32 -1.97
C ASP A 34 7.97 2.31 -3.21
N CYS A 35 8.55 2.25 -4.38
CA CYS A 35 7.82 2.26 -5.64
C CYS A 35 8.14 1.00 -6.44
N ASN A 36 7.11 0.23 -6.78
CA ASN A 36 7.25 -0.85 -7.75
C ASN A 36 7.12 -0.27 -9.16
N THR A 37 8.25 -0.16 -9.85
CA THR A 37 8.32 0.45 -11.19
C THR A 37 7.72 -0.40 -12.31
N LEU A 38 7.38 -1.66 -12.05
CA LEU A 38 6.74 -2.52 -13.04
C LEU A 38 5.31 -2.06 -13.33
N ASP A 39 4.52 -1.85 -12.26
CA ASP A 39 3.07 -1.62 -12.38
C ASP A 39 2.45 -0.85 -11.21
N ASN A 40 3.27 -0.26 -10.34
CA ASN A 40 2.86 0.47 -9.14
C ASN A 40 2.03 -0.34 -8.13
N ASN A 41 2.02 -1.67 -8.23
CA ASN A 41 1.34 -2.54 -7.29
C ASN A 41 2.30 -3.21 -6.32
N ALA A 42 1.81 -3.49 -5.12
CA ALA A 42 2.58 -4.16 -4.08
C ALA A 42 3.10 -5.53 -4.54
N ILE A 43 4.19 -5.96 -3.94
CA ILE A 43 4.74 -7.31 -4.04
C ILE A 43 4.57 -7.95 -2.67
N VAL A 44 3.74 -8.99 -2.60
CA VAL A 44 3.37 -9.63 -1.33
C VAL A 44 3.40 -11.16 -1.50
N GLY A 45 4.00 -11.85 -0.54
CA GLY A 45 3.98 -13.30 -0.52
C GLY A 45 5.28 -13.94 -0.08
N LYS A 46 5.38 -15.24 -0.31
CA LYS A 46 6.60 -16.03 -0.02
C LYS A 46 7.64 -15.80 -1.11
N HIS A 47 8.92 -15.72 -0.71
CA HIS A 47 10.01 -15.65 -1.67
C HIS A 47 10.20 -17.01 -2.38
N PRO A 48 10.33 -17.07 -3.72
CA PRO A 48 10.34 -18.34 -4.45
C PRO A 48 11.56 -19.23 -4.17
N LYS A 49 12.69 -18.65 -3.74
CA LYS A 49 13.95 -19.38 -3.49
C LYS A 49 14.21 -19.66 -2.02
N TYR A 50 13.53 -18.99 -1.10
CA TYR A 50 13.80 -19.10 0.34
C TYR A 50 12.52 -19.41 1.09
N GLU A 51 12.49 -20.53 1.78
CA GLU A 51 11.29 -21.05 2.44
C GLU A 51 10.79 -20.19 3.61
N ASN A 52 11.71 -19.49 4.27
CA ASN A 52 11.47 -18.70 5.48
C ASN A 52 11.52 -17.19 5.23
N VAL A 53 11.48 -16.74 3.97
CA VAL A 53 11.48 -15.33 3.59
C VAL A 53 10.10 -14.97 3.00
N PHE A 54 9.48 -13.97 3.60
CA PHE A 54 8.22 -13.40 3.13
C PHE A 54 8.43 -11.93 2.79
N ILE A 55 7.75 -11.45 1.77
CA ILE A 55 7.93 -10.12 1.18
C ILE A 55 6.64 -9.34 1.33
N ALA A 56 6.75 -8.06 1.69
CA ALA A 56 5.70 -7.07 1.60
C ALA A 56 6.37 -5.73 1.30
N THR A 57 6.37 -5.31 0.05
CA THR A 57 7.05 -4.10 -0.44
C THR A 57 6.40 -3.55 -1.71
N GLY A 58 6.87 -2.40 -2.18
CA GLY A 58 6.43 -1.82 -3.44
C GLY A 58 5.01 -1.26 -3.40
N PHE A 59 4.54 -0.79 -2.26
CA PHE A 59 3.17 -0.32 -2.07
C PHE A 59 2.85 0.99 -2.79
N THR A 60 3.86 1.68 -3.29
CA THR A 60 3.73 2.90 -4.09
C THR A 60 2.84 3.95 -3.39
N GLY A 61 3.14 4.24 -2.12
CA GLY A 61 2.45 5.20 -1.28
C GLY A 61 1.17 4.72 -0.59
N ARG A 62 0.69 3.49 -0.87
CA ARG A 62 -0.57 2.95 -0.34
C ARG A 62 -0.40 2.00 0.85
N GLY A 63 0.81 1.85 1.36
CA GLY A 63 1.14 0.86 2.39
C GLY A 63 0.38 1.05 3.70
N LEU A 64 0.19 2.29 4.17
CA LEU A 64 -0.47 2.56 5.45
C LEU A 64 -1.90 2.01 5.47
N MET A 65 -2.69 2.31 4.46
CA MET A 65 -4.09 1.89 4.39
C MET A 65 -4.25 0.39 4.10
N GLN A 66 -3.26 -0.23 3.45
CA GLN A 66 -3.28 -1.65 3.12
C GLN A 66 -2.71 -2.54 4.23
N ALA A 67 -1.90 -1.98 5.14
CA ALA A 67 -1.15 -2.72 6.14
C ALA A 67 -1.98 -3.71 6.99
N PRO A 68 -3.20 -3.40 7.47
CA PRO A 68 -3.98 -4.35 8.26
C PRO A 68 -4.36 -5.61 7.45
N GLY A 69 -4.79 -5.44 6.20
CA GLY A 69 -5.14 -6.57 5.32
C GLY A 69 -3.92 -7.40 4.93
N ILE A 70 -2.83 -6.74 4.57
CA ILE A 70 -1.56 -7.40 4.23
C ILE A 70 -1.00 -8.18 5.43
N GLY A 71 -0.98 -7.56 6.62
CA GLY A 71 -0.50 -8.21 7.83
C GLY A 71 -1.29 -9.47 8.18
N ARG A 72 -2.62 -9.41 8.04
CA ARG A 72 -3.49 -10.58 8.24
C ARG A 72 -3.18 -11.68 7.22
N ALA A 73 -3.14 -11.36 5.94
CA ALA A 73 -2.90 -12.33 4.88
C ALA A 73 -1.52 -12.99 4.99
N LEU A 74 -0.46 -12.22 5.32
CA LEU A 74 0.87 -12.76 5.57
C LEU A 74 0.91 -13.65 6.83
N THR A 75 0.22 -13.28 7.90
CA THR A 75 0.11 -14.12 9.08
C THR A 75 -0.51 -15.47 8.74
N GLU A 76 -1.60 -15.48 7.99
CA GLU A 76 -2.25 -16.70 7.52
C GLU A 76 -1.28 -17.54 6.66
N LEU A 77 -0.62 -16.92 5.69
CA LEU A 77 0.35 -17.59 4.82
C LEU A 77 1.53 -18.21 5.61
N ILE A 78 2.04 -17.50 6.62
CA ILE A 78 3.15 -17.97 7.45
C ILE A 78 2.73 -19.13 8.36
N THR A 79 1.54 -19.04 8.95
CA THR A 79 1.11 -19.99 9.98
C THR A 79 0.42 -21.22 9.42
N THR A 80 -0.29 -21.09 8.30
CA THR A 80 -1.07 -22.17 7.70
C THR A 80 -0.57 -22.61 6.32
N GLY A 81 0.36 -21.87 5.73
CA GLY A 81 0.91 -22.15 4.40
C GLY A 81 0.03 -21.65 3.23
N SER A 82 -1.08 -21.00 3.51
CA SER A 82 -1.99 -20.48 2.47
C SER A 82 -2.81 -19.29 2.96
N TYR A 83 -3.26 -18.46 2.02
CA TYR A 83 -4.23 -17.40 2.31
C TYR A 83 -5.59 -18.00 2.68
N GLN A 84 -6.25 -17.46 3.70
CA GLN A 84 -7.53 -17.94 4.20
C GLN A 84 -8.65 -16.92 3.97
N SER A 85 -8.41 -15.64 4.29
CA SER A 85 -9.42 -14.59 4.27
C SER A 85 -9.29 -13.66 3.06
N ILE A 86 -8.06 -13.36 2.66
CA ILE A 86 -7.74 -12.45 1.54
C ILE A 86 -6.68 -13.14 0.70
N ASP A 87 -7.02 -13.51 -0.52
CA ASP A 87 -6.06 -14.10 -1.47
C ASP A 87 -5.22 -12.99 -2.14
N LEU A 88 -3.94 -12.96 -1.83
CA LEU A 88 -2.96 -12.04 -2.39
C LEU A 88 -2.03 -12.70 -3.42
N SER A 89 -2.35 -13.88 -3.91
CA SER A 89 -1.52 -14.60 -4.91
C SER A 89 -1.25 -13.77 -6.16
N CYS A 90 -2.18 -12.92 -6.54
CA CYS A 90 -2.02 -12.01 -7.68
C CYS A 90 -0.93 -10.93 -7.48
N PHE A 91 -0.43 -10.74 -6.26
CA PHE A 91 0.66 -9.83 -5.91
C PHE A 91 1.99 -10.54 -5.66
N ALA A 92 2.06 -11.84 -5.92
CA ALA A 92 3.27 -12.63 -5.74
C ALA A 92 4.46 -12.09 -6.56
N ILE A 93 5.69 -12.31 -6.05
CA ILE A 93 6.91 -11.82 -6.68
C ILE A 93 7.16 -12.47 -8.06
N GLU A 94 6.62 -13.65 -8.29
CA GLU A 94 6.74 -14.39 -9.55
C GLU A 94 6.28 -13.54 -10.73
N ARG A 95 5.18 -12.78 -10.58
CA ARG A 95 4.72 -11.88 -11.65
C ARG A 95 5.75 -10.82 -12.04
N VAL A 96 6.56 -10.36 -11.07
CA VAL A 96 7.63 -9.38 -11.33
C VAL A 96 8.78 -10.05 -12.07
N LEU A 97 9.16 -11.26 -11.66
CA LEU A 97 10.21 -12.05 -12.33
C LEU A 97 9.81 -12.43 -13.77
N GLU A 98 8.53 -12.63 -14.02
CA GLU A 98 7.97 -12.95 -15.32
C GLU A 98 7.58 -11.70 -16.14
N ASN A 99 7.83 -10.49 -15.59
CA ASN A 99 7.45 -9.21 -16.19
C ASN A 99 5.94 -9.11 -16.53
N THR A 100 5.11 -9.77 -15.71
CA THR A 100 3.66 -9.75 -15.86
C THR A 100 3.06 -8.59 -15.09
N LYS A 101 2.60 -7.57 -15.80
CA LYS A 101 1.99 -6.37 -15.21
C LYS A 101 0.56 -6.64 -14.77
N ARG A 102 0.19 -6.10 -13.60
CA ARG A 102 -1.18 -5.98 -13.16
C ARG A 102 -1.64 -4.54 -13.36
N THR A 103 -2.46 -4.33 -14.39
CA THR A 103 -2.99 -2.99 -14.68
C THR A 103 -4.21 -2.72 -13.79
N GLU A 104 -4.18 -1.62 -13.06
CA GLU A 104 -5.32 -1.09 -12.34
C GLU A 104 -5.84 0.16 -13.06
N PRO A 105 -7.16 0.32 -13.22
CA PRO A 105 -7.72 1.47 -13.94
C PRO A 105 -7.62 2.80 -13.15
N TYR A 106 -7.31 2.71 -11.85
CA TYR A 106 -7.22 3.87 -10.96
C TYR A 106 -5.84 3.93 -10.30
N VAL A 107 -4.86 4.42 -11.03
CA VAL A 107 -3.56 4.82 -10.47
C VAL A 107 -3.62 6.33 -10.27
N LEU A 108 -3.47 6.76 -9.00
CA LEU A 108 -3.29 8.17 -8.65
C LEU A 108 -1.89 8.63 -9.05
#